data_be7668779ea832e5d5d292246b23d003
#
_entry.id   be7668779ea832e5d5d292246b23d003
#
_cell.length_a   1.000
_cell.length_b   1.000
_cell.length_c   1.000
_cell.angle_alpha   90.00
_cell.angle_beta   90.00
_cell.angle_gamma   90.00
#
_symmetry.space_group_name_H-M   'P 1'
#
loop_
_entity.id
_entity.type
_entity.pdbx_description
1 polymer ?
#
loop_
_entity_poly.entity_id
_entity_poly.type
_entity_poly.pdbx_seq_one_letter_code
_entity_poly.pdbx_strand_id
1 'polypeptide(L)'
;MRGYALLMYELYTAVTGEGLHPYFAFLRAVKNRHPALASDLMEEWRAVLIDAMTLSLVHHHEIKQEHFAPAEDEDTPGIFLTREGRAIFLRAYEKKMRAASRYGCGDGKRSYRNTLAHQARQYAQALMAENADIYEPVRLR
;
A
#
# COMPACT_ATOMS: atom_id res chain seq x y z
N MET A 1 -0.18 -5.35 -10.92
CA MET A 1 -1.41 -4.65 -10.51
C MET A 1 -1.08 -3.25 -10.02
N ARG A 2 -1.66 -2.20 -10.60
CA ARG A 2 -1.29 -0.80 -10.27
C ARG A 2 -1.57 -0.39 -8.82
N GLY A 3 -2.56 -1.00 -8.18
CA GLY A 3 -2.89 -0.69 -6.79
C GLY A 3 -1.76 -0.97 -5.80
N TYR A 4 -1.08 -2.08 -5.97
CA TYR A 4 0.08 -2.41 -5.14
C TYR A 4 1.26 -1.47 -5.39
N ALA A 5 1.44 -0.99 -6.63
CA ALA A 5 2.46 0.00 -6.93
C ALA A 5 2.18 1.34 -6.21
N LEU A 6 0.94 1.80 -6.18
CA LEU A 6 0.57 3.02 -5.44
C LEU A 6 0.84 2.87 -3.94
N LEU A 7 0.43 1.76 -3.34
CA LEU A 7 0.68 1.48 -1.94
C LEU A 7 2.19 1.37 -1.64
N MET A 8 2.94 0.76 -2.56
CA MET A 8 4.40 0.69 -2.47
C MET A 8 5.04 2.09 -2.45
N TYR A 9 4.58 2.99 -3.31
CA TYR A 9 5.09 4.37 -3.34
C TYR A 9 4.75 5.15 -2.07
N GLU A 10 3.56 4.97 -1.51
CA GLU A 10 3.19 5.58 -0.23
C GLU A 10 4.12 5.11 0.90
N LEU A 11 4.35 3.81 1.00
CA LEU A 11 5.23 3.25 2.03
C LEU A 11 6.71 3.59 1.78
N TYR A 12 7.14 3.59 0.52
CA TYR A 12 8.49 4.03 0.15
C TYR A 12 8.75 5.46 0.62
N THR A 13 7.79 6.36 0.36
CA THR A 13 7.88 7.76 0.79
C THR A 13 7.87 7.88 2.32
N ALA A 14 6.99 7.13 3.00
CA ALA A 14 6.92 7.15 4.45
C ALA A 14 8.22 6.65 5.11
N VAL A 15 8.76 5.54 4.64
CA VAL A 15 10.02 4.94 5.13
C VAL A 15 11.19 5.89 4.91
N THR A 16 11.30 6.48 3.72
CA THR A 16 12.36 7.44 3.38
C THR A 16 12.24 8.71 4.21
N GLY A 17 11.01 9.18 4.47
CA GLY A 17 10.75 10.34 5.32
C GLY A 17 11.20 10.17 6.77
N GLU A 18 11.24 8.94 7.29
CA GLU A 18 11.77 8.61 8.62
C GLU A 18 13.30 8.34 8.62
N GLY A 19 13.96 8.57 7.49
CA GLY A 19 15.41 8.35 7.37
C GLY A 19 15.84 6.90 7.21
N LEU A 20 14.89 6.00 7.02
CA LEU A 20 15.18 4.59 6.77
C LEU A 20 15.54 4.35 5.30
N HIS A 21 16.44 3.42 5.07
CA HIS A 21 16.77 3.02 3.72
C HIS A 21 15.76 1.98 3.21
N PRO A 22 14.97 2.27 2.17
CA PRO A 22 13.84 1.44 1.76
C PRO A 22 14.24 0.05 1.22
N TYR A 23 15.51 -0.14 0.88
CA TYR A 23 16.05 -1.41 0.36
C TYR A 23 16.58 -2.35 1.45
N PHE A 24 16.73 -1.89 2.69
CA PHE A 24 17.08 -2.77 3.79
C PHE A 24 15.88 -3.60 4.21
N ALA A 25 15.93 -4.88 3.92
CA ALA A 25 14.90 -5.83 4.32
C ALA A 25 15.23 -6.47 5.65
N PHE A 26 14.22 -6.64 6.49
CA PHE A 26 14.29 -7.47 7.68
C PHE A 26 14.02 -8.94 7.35
N LEU A 27 13.12 -9.21 6.41
CA LEU A 27 12.66 -10.56 6.08
C LEU A 27 13.22 -11.11 4.75
N ARG A 28 13.80 -10.29 3.91
CA ARG A 28 14.28 -10.70 2.58
C ARG A 28 15.72 -10.25 2.36
N ALA A 29 16.54 -11.14 1.83
CA ALA A 29 17.88 -10.77 1.37
C ALA A 29 17.80 -9.65 0.33
N VAL A 30 18.70 -8.66 0.43
CA VAL A 30 18.82 -7.57 -0.55
C VAL A 30 19.13 -8.17 -1.93
N LYS A 31 18.09 -8.42 -2.71
CA LYS A 31 18.21 -8.87 -4.10
C LYS A 31 17.59 -7.83 -5.03
N ASN A 32 18.37 -7.42 -6.01
CA ASN A 32 17.91 -6.78 -7.25
C ASN A 32 17.09 -5.48 -7.09
N ARG A 33 17.63 -4.45 -6.45
CA ARG A 33 17.06 -3.08 -6.46
C ARG A 33 15.57 -2.99 -6.07
N HIS A 34 15.05 -3.97 -5.37
CA HIS A 34 13.68 -3.96 -4.88
C HIS A 34 13.63 -3.32 -3.49
N PRO A 35 12.74 -2.34 -3.23
CA PRO A 35 12.59 -1.70 -1.92
C PRO A 35 11.96 -2.66 -0.92
N ALA A 36 12.76 -3.55 -0.36
CA ALA A 36 12.32 -4.70 0.40
C ALA A 36 11.61 -4.32 1.70
N LEU A 37 12.07 -3.28 2.40
CA LEU A 37 11.42 -2.79 3.62
C LEU A 37 10.00 -2.27 3.33
N ALA A 38 9.86 -1.43 2.30
CA ALA A 38 8.54 -0.94 1.90
C ALA A 38 7.62 -2.09 1.46
N SER A 39 8.18 -3.11 0.81
CA SER A 39 7.44 -4.31 0.43
C SER A 39 6.97 -5.11 1.63
N ASP A 40 7.80 -5.29 2.64
CA ASP A 40 7.45 -6.03 3.85
C ASP A 40 6.34 -5.32 4.64
N LEU A 41 6.44 -4.00 4.80
CA LEU A 41 5.37 -3.20 5.42
C LEU A 41 4.09 -3.21 4.58
N MET A 42 4.20 -3.26 3.25
CA MET A 42 3.04 -3.33 2.36
C MET A 42 2.22 -4.60 2.55
N GLU A 43 2.85 -5.73 2.86
CA GLU A 43 2.14 -7.01 3.04
C GLU A 43 1.05 -6.92 4.12
N GLU A 44 1.28 -6.14 5.18
CA GLU A 44 0.30 -5.94 6.24
C GLU A 44 -0.97 -5.20 5.76
N TRP A 45 -0.85 -4.40 4.69
CA TRP A 45 -1.91 -3.51 4.22
C TRP A 45 -2.57 -3.92 2.91
N ARG A 46 -2.00 -4.87 2.19
CA ARG A 46 -2.50 -5.29 0.87
C ARG A 46 -3.97 -5.67 0.90
N ALA A 47 -4.33 -6.57 1.80
CA ALA A 47 -5.70 -7.07 1.90
C ALA A 47 -6.69 -5.97 2.28
N VAL A 48 -6.33 -5.10 3.24
CA VAL A 48 -7.22 -4.06 3.78
C VAL A 48 -7.41 -2.90 2.81
N LEU A 49 -6.33 -2.45 2.17
CA LEU A 49 -6.36 -1.25 1.35
C LEU A 49 -6.65 -1.55 -0.11
N ILE A 50 -5.98 -2.53 -0.70
CA ILE A 50 -6.05 -2.76 -2.15
C ILE A 50 -7.08 -3.83 -2.48
N ASP A 51 -6.99 -5.00 -1.89
CA ASP A 51 -7.88 -6.11 -2.24
C ASP A 51 -9.33 -5.81 -1.86
N ALA A 52 -9.57 -5.32 -0.64
CA ALA A 52 -10.91 -4.95 -0.19
C ALA A 52 -11.52 -3.80 -1.02
N MET A 53 -10.71 -2.79 -1.38
CA MET A 53 -11.15 -1.69 -2.24
C MET A 53 -11.48 -2.20 -3.65
N THR A 54 -10.61 -3.02 -4.23
CA THR A 54 -10.81 -3.58 -5.58
C THR A 54 -12.08 -4.43 -5.63
N LEU A 55 -12.30 -5.29 -4.65
CA LEU A 55 -13.52 -6.09 -4.54
C LEU A 55 -14.77 -5.21 -4.40
N SER A 56 -14.69 -4.14 -3.62
CA SER A 56 -15.78 -3.18 -3.47
C SER A 56 -16.14 -2.50 -4.80
N LEU A 57 -15.15 -2.04 -5.55
CA LEU A 57 -15.35 -1.41 -6.87
C LEU A 57 -16.03 -2.35 -7.87
N VAL A 58 -15.66 -3.62 -7.86
CA VAL A 58 -16.27 -4.64 -8.72
C VAL A 58 -17.68 -4.97 -8.23
N HIS A 59 -17.86 -5.17 -6.92
CA HIS A 59 -19.17 -5.53 -6.34
C HIS A 59 -20.22 -4.42 -6.55
N HIS A 60 -19.82 -3.17 -6.43
CA HIS A 60 -20.72 -2.02 -6.67
C HIS A 60 -20.82 -1.61 -8.15
N HIS A 61 -20.24 -2.39 -9.06
CA HIS A 61 -20.25 -2.11 -10.50
C HIS A 61 -19.66 -0.75 -10.88
N GLU A 62 -18.77 -0.20 -10.05
CA GLU A 62 -18.03 1.03 -10.37
C GLU A 62 -16.97 0.78 -11.42
N ILE A 63 -16.28 -0.38 -11.33
CA ILE A 63 -15.41 -0.90 -12.39
C ILE A 63 -16.14 -2.07 -13.08
N LYS A 64 -16.30 -1.96 -14.40
CA LYS A 64 -16.98 -2.90 -15.26
C LYS A 64 -16.03 -3.47 -16.30
N GLN A 65 -16.49 -4.49 -17.04
CA GLN A 65 -15.72 -5.13 -18.10
C GLN A 65 -15.24 -4.14 -19.17
N GLU A 66 -16.05 -3.13 -19.51
CA GLU A 66 -15.71 -2.07 -20.47
C GLU A 66 -14.51 -1.20 -20.05
N HIS A 67 -14.16 -1.20 -18.76
CA HIS A 67 -13.02 -0.48 -18.24
C HIS A 67 -11.69 -1.25 -18.37
N PHE A 68 -11.73 -2.41 -19.02
CA PHE A 68 -10.56 -3.23 -19.29
C PHE A 68 -10.33 -3.35 -20.79
N ALA A 69 -9.09 -3.24 -21.21
CA ALA A 69 -8.66 -3.40 -22.60
C ALA A 69 -7.36 -4.19 -22.68
N PRO A 70 -7.11 -4.90 -23.78
CA PRO A 70 -5.79 -5.46 -24.06
C PRO A 70 -4.74 -4.36 -24.09
N ALA A 71 -3.49 -4.71 -23.83
CA ALA A 71 -2.38 -3.78 -24.02
C ALA A 71 -2.33 -3.31 -25.48
N GLU A 72 -2.03 -2.03 -25.67
CA GLU A 72 -1.81 -1.46 -27.00
C GLU A 72 -0.44 -1.88 -27.59
N ASP A 73 0.46 -2.37 -26.73
CA ASP A 73 1.82 -2.75 -27.05
C ASP A 73 1.94 -4.28 -27.11
N GLU A 74 2.38 -4.81 -28.25
CA GLU A 74 2.57 -6.24 -28.48
C GLU A 74 3.66 -6.85 -27.57
N ASP A 75 4.61 -6.04 -27.12
CA ASP A 75 5.69 -6.46 -26.22
C ASP A 75 5.24 -6.62 -24.76
N THR A 76 4.06 -6.13 -24.41
CA THR A 76 3.53 -6.20 -23.04
C THR A 76 2.14 -6.86 -23.01
N PRO A 77 2.06 -8.18 -23.22
CA PRO A 77 0.77 -8.85 -23.27
C PRO A 77 0.05 -8.75 -21.91
N GLY A 78 -1.24 -8.42 -21.95
CA GLY A 78 -2.05 -8.36 -20.75
C GLY A 78 -3.33 -7.56 -20.94
N ILE A 79 -4.19 -7.60 -19.92
CA ILE A 79 -5.40 -6.81 -19.83
C ILE A 79 -5.16 -5.67 -18.82
N PHE A 80 -5.40 -4.46 -19.25
CA PHE A 80 -5.13 -3.25 -18.47
C PHE A 80 -6.40 -2.42 -18.29
N LEU A 81 -6.42 -1.61 -17.24
CA LEU A 81 -7.48 -0.61 -17.08
C LEU A 81 -7.37 0.46 -18.17
N THR A 82 -8.47 0.79 -18.78
CA THR A 82 -8.61 1.96 -19.67
C THR A 82 -8.31 3.26 -18.90
N ARG A 83 -8.18 4.37 -19.62
CA ARG A 83 -7.98 5.68 -19.00
C ARG A 83 -9.12 6.00 -17.99
N GLU A 84 -10.35 5.69 -18.35
CA GLU A 84 -11.52 5.89 -17.49
C GLU A 84 -11.49 4.96 -16.27
N GLY A 85 -11.24 3.66 -16.46
CA GLY A 85 -11.09 2.71 -15.37
C GLY A 85 -9.97 3.09 -14.40
N ARG A 86 -8.86 3.64 -14.92
CA ARG A 86 -7.78 4.17 -14.06
C ARG A 86 -8.22 5.37 -13.23
N ALA A 87 -8.99 6.29 -13.81
CA ALA A 87 -9.49 7.46 -13.09
C ALA A 87 -10.45 7.05 -11.96
N ILE A 88 -11.31 6.06 -12.18
CA ILE A 88 -12.19 5.50 -11.16
C ILE A 88 -11.37 4.88 -10.03
N PHE A 89 -10.39 4.06 -10.37
CA PHE A 89 -9.52 3.40 -9.40
C PHE A 89 -8.73 4.40 -8.55
N LEU A 90 -8.14 5.42 -9.16
CA LEU A 90 -7.36 6.44 -8.46
C LEU A 90 -8.23 7.28 -7.51
N ARG A 91 -9.45 7.63 -7.91
CA ARG A 91 -10.40 8.32 -7.03
C ARG A 91 -10.78 7.47 -5.81
N ALA A 92 -11.05 6.20 -6.02
CA ALA A 92 -11.35 5.26 -4.94
C ALA A 92 -10.15 5.10 -4.00
N TYR A 93 -8.94 4.99 -4.55
CA TYR A 93 -7.71 4.92 -3.77
C TYR A 93 -7.51 6.16 -2.89
N GLU A 94 -7.62 7.36 -3.44
CA GLU A 94 -7.51 8.60 -2.68
C GLU A 94 -8.58 8.72 -1.60
N LYS A 95 -9.82 8.36 -1.91
CA LYS A 95 -10.91 8.32 -0.94
C LYS A 95 -10.60 7.35 0.21
N LYS A 96 -10.09 6.17 -0.10
CA LYS A 96 -9.69 5.17 0.90
C LYS A 96 -8.56 5.66 1.77
N MET A 97 -7.52 6.25 1.19
CA MET A 97 -6.35 6.74 1.91
C MET A 97 -6.66 7.91 2.86
N ARG A 98 -7.68 8.71 2.54
CA ARG A 98 -8.19 9.80 3.40
C ARG A 98 -9.20 9.34 4.44
N ALA A 99 -9.79 8.17 4.29
CA ALA A 99 -10.76 7.63 5.24
C ALA A 99 -10.10 7.31 6.59
N ALA A 100 -10.89 7.34 7.65
CA ALA A 100 -10.44 6.97 8.98
C ALA A 100 -10.04 5.49 9.01
N SER A 101 -8.84 5.22 9.50
CA SER A 101 -8.33 3.86 9.67
C SER A 101 -9.03 3.18 10.85
N ARG A 102 -9.42 1.93 10.65
CA ARG A 102 -9.90 1.03 11.72
C ARG A 102 -8.76 0.28 12.40
N TYR A 103 -7.55 0.41 11.86
CA TYR A 103 -6.36 -0.33 12.27
C TYR A 103 -5.27 0.65 12.69
N GLY A 104 -4.41 0.22 13.58
CA GLY A 104 -3.29 1.01 14.08
C GLY A 104 -3.56 1.61 15.45
N CYS A 105 -2.49 2.06 16.06
CA CYS A 105 -2.45 2.52 17.44
C CYS A 105 -3.27 3.78 17.67
N GLY A 106 -3.97 3.81 18.77
CA GLY A 106 -4.62 4.98 19.33
C GLY A 106 -6.10 5.11 18.99
N ASP A 107 -6.60 6.27 19.21
CA ASP A 107 -8.00 6.70 19.26
C ASP A 107 -8.80 6.66 17.95
N GLY A 108 -8.36 5.88 16.96
CA GLY A 108 -9.15 5.56 15.75
C GLY A 108 -9.47 6.73 14.82
N LYS A 109 -8.80 7.87 14.96
CA LYS A 109 -9.09 9.09 14.20
C LYS A 109 -8.10 9.40 13.07
N ARG A 110 -7.06 8.57 12.88
CA ARG A 110 -6.08 8.79 11.81
C ARG A 110 -6.61 8.29 10.48
N SER A 111 -6.32 9.01 9.39
CA SER A 111 -6.53 8.48 8.04
C SER A 111 -5.62 7.28 7.80
N TYR A 112 -5.98 6.43 6.82
CA TYR A 112 -5.09 5.32 6.43
C TYR A 112 -3.71 5.81 6.04
N ARG A 113 -3.60 6.92 5.28
CA ARG A 113 -2.30 7.52 4.92
C ARG A 113 -1.46 7.87 6.13
N ASN A 114 -2.05 8.52 7.12
CA ASN A 114 -1.36 8.87 8.36
C ASN A 114 -1.02 7.64 9.21
N THR A 115 -1.80 6.58 9.12
CA THR A 115 -1.52 5.31 9.79
C THR A 115 -0.31 4.61 9.17
N LEU A 116 -0.18 4.62 7.84
CA LEU A 116 1.02 4.10 7.16
C LEU A 116 2.29 4.87 7.56
N ALA A 117 2.21 6.20 7.59
CA ALA A 117 3.33 7.04 8.04
C ALA A 117 3.69 6.77 9.51
N HIS A 118 2.70 6.59 10.38
CA HIS A 118 2.91 6.24 11.78
C HIS A 118 3.58 4.87 11.94
N GLN A 119 3.16 3.89 11.16
CA GLN A 119 3.79 2.56 11.16
C GLN A 119 5.27 2.62 10.75
N ALA A 120 5.59 3.37 9.70
CA ALA A 120 6.98 3.58 9.30
C ALA A 120 7.81 4.24 10.42
N ARG A 121 7.23 5.21 11.13
CA ARG A 121 7.86 5.86 12.28
C ARG A 121 8.09 4.91 13.45
N GLN A 122 7.10 4.11 13.82
CA GLN A 122 7.24 3.09 14.87
C GLN A 122 8.35 2.09 14.53
N TYR A 123 8.42 1.66 13.27
CA TYR A 123 9.46 0.77 12.82
C TYR A 123 10.85 1.41 12.96
N ALA A 124 11.00 2.70 12.57
CA ALA A 124 12.24 3.44 12.75
C ALA A 124 12.63 3.55 14.22
N GLN A 125 11.68 3.85 15.11
CA GLN A 125 11.91 3.93 16.55
C GLN A 125 12.33 2.57 17.14
N ALA A 126 11.69 1.49 16.73
CA ALA A 126 12.03 0.14 17.17
C ALA A 126 13.48 -0.24 16.78
N LEU A 127 13.89 0.11 15.56
CA LEU A 127 15.26 -0.10 15.11
C LEU A 127 16.27 0.73 15.89
N MET A 128 16.00 2.02 16.11
CA MET A 128 16.90 2.91 16.86
C MET A 128 17.06 2.52 18.32
N ALA A 129 16.00 1.99 18.92
CA ALA A 129 15.98 1.54 20.31
C ALA A 129 16.45 0.09 20.48
N GLU A 130 16.71 -0.62 19.38
CA GLU A 130 16.97 -2.08 19.37
C GLU A 130 15.92 -2.87 20.15
N ASN A 131 14.67 -2.38 20.12
CA ASN A 131 13.55 -2.95 20.87
C ASN A 131 12.35 -3.21 19.95
N ALA A 132 12.11 -4.48 19.65
CA ALA A 132 11.02 -4.91 18.78
C ALA A 132 9.63 -4.66 19.39
N ASP A 133 9.49 -4.54 20.71
CA ASP A 133 8.22 -4.36 21.39
C ASP A 133 7.60 -2.96 21.11
N ILE A 134 8.39 -2.03 20.58
CA ILE A 134 7.91 -0.71 20.16
C ILE A 134 7.05 -0.81 18.91
N TYR A 135 7.30 -1.81 18.04
CA TYR A 135 6.57 -1.98 16.80
C TYR A 135 5.31 -2.84 17.01
N GLU A 136 4.16 -2.27 16.69
CA GLU A 136 2.89 -2.98 16.70
C GLU A 136 2.45 -3.31 15.26
N PRO A 137 2.55 -4.57 14.82
CA PRO A 137 2.10 -4.96 13.49
C PRO A 137 0.57 -4.84 13.37
N VAL A 138 0.10 -4.58 12.16
CA VAL A 138 -1.33 -4.52 11.86
C VAL A 138 -1.94 -5.91 12.00
N ARG A 139 -2.86 -6.07 12.93
CA ARG A 139 -3.61 -7.32 13.09
C ARG A 139 -4.96 -7.19 12.41
N LEU A 140 -5.14 -7.97 11.37
CA LEU A 140 -6.45 -8.17 10.74
C LEU A 140 -7.32 -8.98 11.71
N ARG A 141 -8.46 -8.42 12.07
CA ARG A 141 -9.51 -9.13 12.83
C ARG A 141 -10.64 -9.50 11.90
#